data_2d8908ab7b497309f51035f19d7f1e22
#
_entry.id   2d8908ab7b497309f51035f19d7f1e22
#
_cell.length_a   1.000
_cell.length_b   1.000
_cell.length_c   1.000
_cell.angle_alpha   90.00
_cell.angle_beta   90.00
_cell.angle_gamma   90.00
#
_symmetry.space_group_name_H-M   'P 1'
#
loop_
_entity.id
_entity.type
_entity.pdbx_description
1 polymer ?
#
loop_
_entity_poly.entity_id
_entity_poly.type
_entity_poly.pdbx_seq_one_letter_code
_entity_poly.pdbx_strand_id
1 'polypeptide(L)'
;MSDRVNSSAEAYMVTTTLQPVGAIARSVYIIERAKLSGFATDKKVRYGDEIRIKSNSYICAKDLFLYSQPISPLAFARFSRNQEVCLHTEASFNTTWRIMPTPGNGYYNEEVIAGVPFFLEHCATQQNLSNDKITYRNDFGNELEVSAKSAAT
;
A
#
# COMPACT_ATOMS: atom_id res chain seq x y z
N MET A 1 0.91 8.99 7.69
CA MET A 1 1.80 9.77 6.81
C MET A 1 2.76 10.52 7.70
N SER A 2 3.96 10.09 7.72
CA SER A 2 5.03 10.66 8.52
C SER A 2 6.11 11.25 7.60
N ASP A 3 7.26 11.52 8.07
CA ASP A 3 8.28 12.34 7.44
C ASP A 3 8.63 12.03 5.98
N ARG A 4 9.13 13.04 5.32
CA ARG A 4 9.65 12.99 3.95
C ARG A 4 10.90 12.11 3.87
N VAL A 5 10.88 11.11 3.01
CA VAL A 5 11.94 10.08 2.98
C VAL A 5 13.12 10.49 2.10
N ASN A 6 12.90 11.29 1.06
CA ASN A 6 13.97 11.71 0.13
C ASN A 6 13.71 13.08 -0.46
N SER A 7 14.79 13.87 -0.58
CA SER A 7 14.74 15.25 -1.05
C SER A 7 14.51 15.43 -2.55
N SER A 8 14.68 14.40 -3.37
CA SER A 8 14.56 14.49 -4.83
C SER A 8 13.24 13.97 -5.39
N ALA A 9 12.51 13.17 -4.62
CA ALA A 9 11.18 12.70 -4.97
C ALA A 9 10.22 13.11 -3.85
N GLU A 10 9.06 13.59 -4.20
CA GLU A 10 8.00 13.86 -3.23
C GLU A 10 7.45 12.52 -2.70
N ALA A 11 8.24 11.87 -1.87
CA ALA A 11 7.95 10.59 -1.26
C ALA A 11 7.76 10.76 0.26
N TYR A 12 6.78 10.05 0.79
CA TYR A 12 6.42 10.10 2.20
C TYR A 12 6.40 8.70 2.78
N MET A 13 6.90 8.57 4.00
CA MET A 13 6.95 7.29 4.71
C MET A 13 5.55 6.78 5.06
N VAL A 14 5.37 5.47 4.95
CA VAL A 14 4.18 4.75 5.40
C VAL A 14 4.55 3.86 6.56
N THR A 15 3.68 3.84 7.57
CA THR A 15 3.86 3.04 8.77
C THR A 15 2.53 2.39 9.17
N THR A 16 2.60 1.38 10.01
CA THR A 16 1.42 0.83 10.69
C THR A 16 1.47 1.11 12.18
N THR A 17 0.32 1.40 12.75
CA THR A 17 0.19 1.64 14.20
C THR A 17 -0.21 0.37 14.93
N LEU A 18 0.32 0.21 16.15
CA LEU A 18 -0.08 -0.85 17.08
C LEU A 18 -1.39 -0.54 17.81
N GLN A 19 -1.79 0.72 17.81
CA GLN A 19 -3.01 1.14 18.52
C GLN A 19 -4.21 1.08 17.58
N PRO A 20 -5.30 0.40 17.97
CA PRO A 20 -6.55 0.45 17.24
C PRO A 20 -7.16 1.85 17.42
N VAL A 21 -6.76 2.76 16.57
CA VAL A 21 -7.41 4.06 16.45
C VAL A 21 -8.58 3.90 15.48
N GLY A 22 -9.69 4.55 15.79
CA GLY A 22 -10.80 4.66 14.86
C GLY A 22 -10.36 5.26 13.52
N ALA A 23 -11.26 5.34 12.56
CA ALA A 23 -10.98 5.91 11.25
C ALA A 23 -10.61 7.40 11.38
N ILE A 24 -9.33 7.68 11.49
CA ILE A 24 -8.76 9.03 11.45
C ILE A 24 -8.21 9.30 10.05
N ALA A 25 -8.15 10.57 9.65
CA ALA A 25 -7.79 10.96 8.29
C ALA A 25 -6.49 10.29 7.80
N ARG A 26 -5.46 10.18 8.64
CA ARG A 26 -4.17 9.58 8.26
C ARG A 26 -4.19 8.06 8.07
N SER A 27 -5.25 7.38 8.47
CA SER A 27 -5.42 5.93 8.34
C SER A 27 -6.48 5.54 7.31
N VAL A 28 -7.10 6.51 6.65
CA VAL A 28 -8.15 6.29 5.65
C VAL A 28 -7.60 6.57 4.26
N TYR A 29 -7.69 5.59 3.38
CA TYR A 29 -7.23 5.65 2.00
C TYR A 29 -8.37 5.39 1.04
N ILE A 30 -8.21 5.84 -0.18
CA ILE A 30 -9.13 5.60 -1.29
C ILE A 30 -8.56 4.50 -2.16
N ILE A 31 -9.38 3.50 -2.46
CA ILE A 31 -9.05 2.46 -3.45
C ILE A 31 -9.63 2.89 -4.79
N GLU A 32 -8.78 3.02 -5.80
CA GLU A 32 -9.21 3.25 -7.17
C GLU A 32 -8.65 2.20 -8.12
N ARG A 33 -9.37 1.87 -9.18
CA ARG A 33 -8.87 0.96 -10.19
C ARG A 33 -7.80 1.63 -11.03
N ALA A 34 -6.68 0.94 -11.24
CA ALA A 34 -5.59 1.42 -12.09
C ALA A 34 -5.94 1.34 -13.57
N LYS A 35 -6.78 0.35 -13.94
CA LYS A 35 -7.31 0.20 -15.29
C LYS A 35 -8.82 -0.02 -15.22
N LEU A 36 -9.55 0.73 -16.04
CA LEU A 36 -10.95 0.44 -16.31
C LEU A 36 -10.96 -0.63 -17.40
N SER A 37 -11.37 -1.84 -17.06
CA SER A 37 -11.72 -2.81 -18.12
C SER A 37 -12.97 -2.28 -18.82
N GLY A 38 -12.94 -2.23 -20.17
CA GLY A 38 -13.99 -1.60 -20.97
C GLY A 38 -15.39 -2.20 -20.83
N PHE A 39 -15.57 -3.23 -20.01
CA PHE A 39 -16.84 -3.90 -19.73
C PHE A 39 -17.30 -3.77 -18.27
N ALA A 40 -16.48 -3.25 -17.38
CA ALA A 40 -16.86 -3.09 -15.97
C ALA A 40 -17.55 -1.73 -15.78
N THR A 41 -18.87 -1.73 -15.82
CA THR A 41 -19.70 -0.54 -15.54
C THR A 41 -19.97 -0.35 -14.06
N ASP A 42 -19.68 -1.35 -13.23
CA ASP A 42 -19.86 -1.27 -11.79
C ASP A 42 -18.59 -0.71 -11.08
N LYS A 43 -18.79 -0.16 -9.90
CA LYS A 43 -17.72 0.38 -9.05
C LYS A 43 -17.14 -0.66 -8.09
N LYS A 44 -17.44 -1.94 -8.30
CA LYS A 44 -17.03 -3.01 -7.41
C LYS A 44 -15.60 -3.41 -7.67
N VAL A 45 -14.86 -3.67 -6.61
CA VAL A 45 -13.50 -4.20 -6.66
C VAL A 45 -13.57 -5.72 -6.57
N ARG A 46 -12.82 -6.40 -7.44
CA ARG A 46 -12.75 -7.86 -7.49
C ARG A 46 -11.33 -8.33 -7.24
N TYR A 47 -11.19 -9.52 -6.69
CA TYR A 47 -9.88 -10.13 -6.52
C TYR A 47 -9.18 -10.30 -7.88
N GLY A 48 -7.95 -9.87 -7.95
CA GLY A 48 -7.16 -9.81 -9.18
C GLY A 48 -7.16 -8.44 -9.86
N ASP A 49 -8.01 -7.52 -9.43
CA ASP A 49 -8.02 -6.16 -9.98
C ASP A 49 -6.70 -5.44 -9.68
N GLU A 50 -6.23 -4.69 -10.64
CA GLU A 50 -5.13 -3.76 -10.48
C GLU A 50 -5.69 -2.44 -9.93
N ILE A 51 -5.22 -2.07 -8.75
CA ILE A 51 -5.71 -0.91 -8.00
C ILE A 51 -4.56 0.02 -7.61
N ARG A 52 -4.92 1.24 -7.25
CA ARG A 52 -4.06 2.18 -6.52
C ARG A 52 -4.66 2.49 -5.17
N ILE A 53 -3.81 2.60 -4.18
CA ILE A 53 -4.18 3.07 -2.84
C ILE A 53 -3.78 4.53 -2.76
N LYS A 54 -4.76 5.41 -2.64
CA LYS A 54 -4.57 6.86 -2.69
C LYS A 54 -4.89 7.49 -1.33
N SER A 55 -4.13 8.51 -0.95
CA SER A 55 -4.45 9.32 0.23
C SER A 55 -5.78 10.04 0.04
N ASN A 56 -6.45 10.36 1.15
CA ASN A 56 -7.65 11.19 1.08
C ASN A 56 -7.29 12.68 1.14
N SER A 57 -8.21 13.53 0.66
CA SER A 57 -8.00 14.99 0.53
C SER A 57 -7.87 15.73 1.87
N TYR A 58 -8.23 15.11 2.99
CA TYR A 58 -8.08 15.70 4.32
C TYR A 58 -6.64 15.70 4.83
N ILE A 59 -5.78 14.84 4.28
CA ILE A 59 -4.37 14.76 4.69
C ILE A 59 -3.51 15.67 3.84
N CYS A 60 -3.74 15.65 2.53
CA CYS A 60 -2.91 16.36 1.58
C CYS A 60 -3.75 16.83 0.39
N ALA A 61 -3.53 18.07 -0.05
CA ALA A 61 -4.20 18.61 -1.23
C ALA A 61 -3.78 17.89 -2.52
N LYS A 62 -2.57 17.30 -2.53
CA LYS A 62 -2.08 16.48 -3.63
C LYS A 62 -2.46 15.02 -3.39
N ASP A 63 -2.79 14.32 -4.46
CA ASP A 63 -2.96 12.87 -4.40
C ASP A 63 -1.61 12.20 -4.15
N LEU A 64 -1.57 11.28 -3.19
CA LEU A 64 -0.41 10.47 -2.87
C LEU A 64 -0.79 9.00 -3.03
N PHE A 65 0.05 8.25 -3.76
CA PHE A 65 -0.21 6.85 -4.10
C PHE A 65 0.76 5.92 -3.38
N LEU A 66 0.27 4.81 -2.89
CA LEU A 66 1.12 3.75 -2.33
C LEU A 66 2.04 3.22 -3.42
N TYR A 67 3.34 3.33 -3.18
CA TYR A 67 4.40 3.11 -4.14
C TYR A 67 5.42 2.11 -3.60
N SER A 68 5.95 1.30 -4.48
CA SER A 68 7.12 0.46 -4.19
C SER A 68 7.96 0.32 -5.45
N GLN A 69 9.22 -0.06 -5.28
CA GLN A 69 10.16 -0.26 -6.38
C GLN A 69 11.12 -1.40 -6.05
N PRO A 70 11.76 -1.99 -7.06
CA PRO A 70 12.76 -3.03 -6.83
C PRO A 70 13.85 -2.56 -5.87
N ILE A 71 14.35 -3.48 -5.04
CA ILE A 71 15.45 -3.19 -4.13
C ILE A 71 16.69 -2.77 -4.93
N SER A 72 17.29 -1.67 -4.51
CA SER A 72 18.56 -1.19 -5.05
C SER A 72 19.46 -0.67 -3.91
N PRO A 73 20.75 -0.40 -4.14
CA PRO A 73 21.63 0.18 -3.10
C PRO A 73 21.13 1.49 -2.50
N LEU A 74 20.26 2.22 -3.22
CA LEU A 74 19.69 3.51 -2.79
C LEU A 74 18.21 3.42 -2.39
N ALA A 75 17.56 2.27 -2.59
CA ALA A 75 16.13 2.10 -2.35
C ALA A 75 15.84 0.76 -1.68
N PHE A 76 15.68 0.79 -0.37
CA PHE A 76 15.29 -0.35 0.47
C PHE A 76 14.65 0.15 1.77
N ALA A 77 13.84 -0.70 2.39
CA ALA A 77 13.25 -0.40 3.69
C ALA A 77 14.36 -0.25 4.75
N ARG A 78 14.26 0.79 5.54
CA ARG A 78 15.34 1.27 6.41
C ARG A 78 15.82 0.22 7.40
N PHE A 79 14.93 -0.53 8.00
CA PHE A 79 15.24 -1.47 9.07
C PHE A 79 15.27 -2.92 8.62
N SER A 80 14.23 -3.37 7.91
CA SER A 80 14.13 -4.74 7.42
C SER A 80 15.04 -5.03 6.23
N ARG A 81 15.45 -4.01 5.48
CA ARG A 81 16.17 -4.13 4.21
C ARG A 81 15.34 -4.78 3.09
N ASN A 82 14.05 -4.98 3.31
CA ASN A 82 13.11 -5.43 2.28
C ASN A 82 12.82 -4.32 1.26
N GLN A 83 11.97 -4.60 0.30
CA GLN A 83 11.56 -3.61 -0.70
C GLN A 83 10.82 -2.46 -0.03
N GLU A 84 11.27 -1.24 -0.28
CA GLU A 84 10.70 -0.01 0.29
C GLU A 84 9.27 0.22 -0.18
N VAL A 85 8.43 0.66 0.75
CA VAL A 85 7.07 1.13 0.48
C VAL A 85 6.93 2.55 1.00
N CYS A 86 6.43 3.44 0.15
CA CYS A 86 6.20 4.84 0.49
C CYS A 86 4.94 5.36 -0.21
N LEU A 87 4.60 6.62 0.01
CA LEU A 87 3.60 7.34 -0.77
C LEU A 87 4.32 8.25 -1.76
N HIS A 88 3.87 8.27 -2.99
CA HIS A 88 4.45 9.03 -4.09
C HIS A 88 3.41 9.92 -4.77
N THR A 89 3.82 11.08 -5.26
CA THR A 89 2.90 12.06 -5.87
C THR A 89 2.48 11.69 -7.29
N GLU A 90 3.22 10.83 -7.96
CA GLU A 90 2.94 10.45 -9.34
C GLU A 90 2.44 9.01 -9.44
N ALA A 91 1.31 8.83 -10.12
CA ALA A 91 0.82 7.51 -10.46
C ALA A 91 1.66 6.88 -11.57
N SER A 92 2.06 5.62 -11.39
CA SER A 92 2.86 4.86 -12.34
C SER A 92 2.56 3.37 -12.21
N PHE A 93 3.28 2.53 -12.94
CA PHE A 93 3.19 1.08 -12.73
C PHE A 93 3.70 0.66 -11.33
N ASN A 94 4.63 1.42 -10.76
CA ASN A 94 5.12 1.20 -9.39
C ASN A 94 4.13 1.60 -8.30
N THR A 95 3.04 2.28 -8.64
CA THR A 95 1.92 2.55 -7.71
C THR A 95 0.75 1.59 -7.91
N THR A 96 0.91 0.58 -8.74
CA THR A 96 -0.14 -0.38 -9.06
C THR A 96 0.02 -1.64 -8.21
N TRP A 97 -1.06 -2.01 -7.54
CA TRP A 97 -1.14 -3.18 -6.67
C TRP A 97 -2.29 -4.07 -7.11
N ARG A 98 -2.13 -5.37 -6.90
CA ARG A 98 -3.20 -6.33 -7.15
C ARG A 98 -3.80 -6.76 -5.82
N ILE A 99 -5.12 -6.66 -5.70
CA ILE A 99 -5.82 -7.15 -4.53
C ILE A 99 -6.06 -8.65 -4.68
N MET A 100 -5.63 -9.44 -3.69
CA MET A 100 -5.64 -10.90 -3.75
C MET A 100 -6.36 -11.49 -2.53
N PRO A 101 -7.10 -12.59 -2.71
CA PRO A 101 -7.74 -13.27 -1.59
C PRO A 101 -6.72 -14.00 -0.74
N THR A 102 -6.92 -14.02 0.58
CA THR A 102 -6.21 -14.96 1.45
C THR A 102 -6.81 -16.37 1.29
N PRO A 103 -6.02 -17.43 1.54
CA PRO A 103 -6.51 -18.79 1.42
C PRO A 103 -7.82 -19.01 2.18
N GLY A 104 -8.82 -19.56 1.51
CA GLY A 104 -10.15 -19.82 2.08
C GLY A 104 -11.11 -18.63 2.14
N ASN A 105 -10.70 -17.44 1.72
CA ASN A 105 -11.51 -16.22 1.81
C ASN A 105 -11.95 -15.64 0.46
N GLY A 106 -11.87 -16.40 -0.60
CA GLY A 106 -12.36 -16.00 -1.92
C GLY A 106 -11.54 -16.57 -3.05
N TYR A 107 -12.02 -16.33 -4.26
CA TYR A 107 -11.41 -16.76 -5.50
C TYR A 107 -11.19 -15.58 -6.44
N TYR A 108 -10.33 -15.78 -7.41
CA TYR A 108 -10.08 -14.80 -8.46
C TYR A 108 -11.39 -14.36 -9.15
N ASN A 109 -11.56 -13.08 -9.42
CA ASN A 109 -12.74 -12.44 -9.99
C ASN A 109 -13.98 -12.35 -9.08
N GLU A 110 -13.96 -12.87 -7.87
CA GLU A 110 -15.01 -12.62 -6.90
C GLU A 110 -14.94 -11.19 -6.33
N GLU A 111 -16.08 -10.65 -5.96
CA GLU A 111 -16.13 -9.33 -5.32
C GLU A 111 -15.42 -9.34 -3.97
N VAL A 112 -14.65 -8.29 -3.72
CA VAL A 112 -14.00 -8.08 -2.42
C VAL A 112 -15.05 -7.61 -1.42
N ILE A 113 -15.22 -8.37 -0.35
CA ILE A 113 -16.21 -8.08 0.70
C ILE A 113 -15.51 -7.38 1.86
N ALA A 114 -16.11 -6.30 2.35
CA ALA A 114 -15.60 -5.58 3.51
C ALA A 114 -15.54 -6.49 4.75
N GLY A 115 -14.46 -6.40 5.50
CA GLY A 115 -14.24 -7.22 6.69
C GLY A 115 -13.59 -8.58 6.43
N VAL A 116 -13.47 -9.00 5.18
CA VAL A 116 -12.77 -10.23 4.82
C VAL A 116 -11.28 -9.93 4.58
N PRO A 117 -10.35 -10.70 5.17
CA PRO A 117 -8.91 -10.48 4.96
C PRO A 117 -8.50 -10.65 3.50
N PHE A 118 -7.62 -9.79 3.05
CA PHE A 118 -6.98 -9.84 1.73
C PHE A 118 -5.52 -9.41 1.84
N PHE A 119 -4.75 -9.61 0.79
CA PHE A 119 -3.41 -9.04 0.70
C PHE A 119 -3.22 -8.24 -0.61
N LEU A 120 -2.20 -7.41 -0.62
CA LEU A 120 -1.83 -6.58 -1.76
C LEU A 120 -0.49 -7.05 -2.33
N GLU A 121 -0.51 -7.42 -3.59
CA GLU A 121 0.69 -7.78 -4.35
C GLU A 121 1.10 -6.61 -5.23
N HIS A 122 2.37 -6.21 -5.14
CA HIS A 122 2.92 -5.17 -6.00
C HIS A 122 3.05 -5.70 -7.43
N CYS A 123 2.36 -5.08 -8.38
CA CYS A 123 2.28 -5.60 -9.76
C CYS A 123 3.65 -5.70 -10.45
N ALA A 124 4.52 -4.70 -10.24
CA ALA A 124 5.82 -4.66 -10.92
C ALA A 124 6.83 -5.68 -10.38
N THR A 125 6.77 -6.04 -9.11
CA THR A 125 7.79 -6.88 -8.46
C THR A 125 7.25 -8.18 -7.87
N GLN A 126 5.93 -8.35 -7.84
CA GLN A 126 5.24 -9.52 -7.25
C GLN A 126 5.56 -9.72 -5.76
N GLN A 127 5.90 -8.65 -5.07
CA GLN A 127 6.12 -8.65 -3.62
C GLN A 127 4.84 -8.24 -2.91
N ASN A 128 4.60 -8.81 -1.75
CA ASN A 128 3.39 -8.54 -0.95
C ASN A 128 3.65 -7.44 0.06
N LEU A 129 2.68 -6.54 0.20
CA LEU A 129 2.69 -5.53 1.26
C LEU A 129 2.72 -6.23 2.61
N SER A 130 3.64 -5.83 3.47
CA SER A 130 3.91 -6.51 4.72
C SER A 130 4.37 -5.55 5.82
N ASN A 131 4.32 -6.05 7.02
CA ASN A 131 4.81 -5.42 8.22
C ASN A 131 5.68 -6.44 8.96
N ASP A 132 6.92 -6.09 9.22
CA ASP A 132 7.90 -6.99 9.85
C ASP A 132 7.93 -6.88 11.38
N LYS A 133 6.98 -6.15 11.97
CA LYS A 133 6.92 -5.88 13.42
C LYS A 133 8.18 -5.20 13.97
N ILE A 134 8.91 -4.51 13.11
CA ILE A 134 10.06 -3.70 13.50
C ILE A 134 9.53 -2.33 13.92
N THR A 135 9.68 -2.02 15.19
CA THR A 135 9.19 -0.77 15.77
C THR A 135 10.24 0.34 15.63
N TYR A 136 9.81 1.52 15.29
CA TYR A 136 10.61 2.73 15.37
C TYR A 136 9.75 3.91 15.83
N ARG A 137 10.41 4.94 16.33
CA ARG A 137 9.74 6.13 16.84
C ARG A 137 9.68 7.23 15.81
N ASN A 138 8.51 7.83 15.65
CA ASN A 138 8.27 9.02 14.84
C ASN A 138 7.40 10.02 15.61
N ASP A 139 6.92 11.06 14.95
CA ASP A 139 6.09 12.12 15.56
C ASP A 139 4.74 11.60 16.11
N PHE A 140 4.30 10.44 15.67
CA PHE A 140 3.07 9.78 16.12
C PHE A 140 3.30 8.73 17.22
N GLY A 141 4.53 8.56 17.67
CA GLY A 141 4.91 7.58 18.68
C GLY A 141 5.65 6.39 18.08
N ASN A 142 5.45 5.22 18.68
CA ASN A 142 6.04 3.97 18.20
C ASN A 142 5.13 3.36 17.13
N GLU A 143 5.65 3.22 15.93
CA GLU A 143 4.96 2.62 14.80
C GLU A 143 5.83 1.52 14.17
N LEU A 144 5.24 0.71 13.29
CA LEU A 144 5.90 -0.41 12.66
C LEU A 144 6.26 -0.09 11.22
N GLU A 145 7.42 -0.57 10.79
CA GLU A 145 7.86 -0.45 9.40
C GLU A 145 6.95 -1.23 8.45
N VAL A 146 6.59 -0.59 7.34
CA VAL A 146 5.91 -1.23 6.22
C VAL A 146 6.92 -1.48 5.11
N SER A 147 6.90 -2.67 4.56
CA SER A 147 7.76 -3.09 3.45
C SER A 147 7.01 -4.00 2.49
N ALA A 148 7.62 -4.34 1.38
CA ALA A 148 7.13 -5.39 0.50
C ALA A 148 8.14 -6.54 0.46
N LYS A 149 7.64 -7.78 0.56
CA LYS A 149 8.45 -8.99 0.54
C LYS A 149 7.70 -10.15 -0.10
N SER A 150 8.44 -11.18 -0.48
CA SER A 150 7.82 -12.41 -0.98
C SER A 150 6.90 -13.03 0.09
N ALA A 151 5.84 -13.67 -0.36
CA ALA A 151 4.97 -14.39 0.54
C ALA A 151 5.77 -15.41 1.35
N ALA A 152 5.47 -15.52 2.63
CA ALA A 152 5.99 -16.61 3.42
C ALA A 152 5.41 -17.94 2.88
N THR A 153 6.29 -18.80 2.50
CA THR A 153 5.92 -20.17 2.10
C THR A 153 5.59 -20.99 3.34
#